data_9246a792518097424a2da9991ca16799
#
_entry.id   9246a792518097424a2da9991ca16799
#
_cell.length_a   1.000
_cell.length_b   1.000
_cell.length_c   1.000
_cell.angle_alpha   90.00
_cell.angle_beta   90.00
_cell.angle_gamma   90.00
#
_symmetry.space_group_name_H-M   'P 1'
#
loop_
_entity.id
_entity.type
_entity.pdbx_description
1 polymer ?
#
loop_
_entity_poly.entity_id
_entity_poly.type
_entity_poly.pdbx_seq_one_letter_code
_entity_poly.pdbx_strand_id
1 'polypeptide(L)'
;SSITELSQVFVKSPFAEWKAFRFRHLLTHVFESFYEFNFESLLRKSNEHANRLLGRIPELSQFARNYTMRHCVGINLLPLDNRMRDALAWLGLGTAGQTPQRTASALKSIVRKNEADRFCGLIRCLANDPLLIRVLDFEKEEDPRPVHEVTTAVERLEILFTETARRKRKSTAGGKTAAKKTAKKAAKKATKKA
;
A
#
# COMPACT_ATOMS: atom_id res chain seq x y z
N SER A 1 -17.12 3.61 -22.38
CA SER A 1 -17.56 4.06 -21.03
C SER A 1 -17.08 5.48 -20.77
N SER A 2 -17.92 6.32 -20.21
CA SER A 2 -17.55 7.68 -19.80
C SER A 2 -16.67 7.65 -18.53
N ILE A 3 -15.88 8.72 -18.29
CA ILE A 3 -15.10 8.84 -17.05
C ILE A 3 -16.02 8.83 -15.83
N THR A 4 -17.22 9.40 -15.97
CA THR A 4 -18.26 9.45 -14.92
C THR A 4 -18.74 8.05 -14.54
N GLU A 5 -19.00 7.18 -15.50
CA GLU A 5 -19.38 5.78 -15.25
C GLU A 5 -18.25 5.00 -14.57
N LEU A 6 -17.01 5.17 -15.05
CA LEU A 6 -15.86 4.55 -14.44
C LEU A 6 -15.58 5.05 -13.02
N SER A 7 -15.85 6.33 -12.73
CA SER A 7 -15.65 6.87 -11.38
C SER A 7 -16.58 6.24 -10.35
N GLN A 8 -17.77 5.79 -10.76
CA GLN A 8 -18.69 5.08 -9.88
C GLN A 8 -18.14 3.73 -9.40
N VAL A 9 -17.31 3.06 -10.21
CA VAL A 9 -16.62 1.83 -9.80
C VAL A 9 -15.62 2.10 -8.66
N PHE A 10 -15.04 3.29 -8.66
CA PHE A 10 -14.04 3.71 -7.67
C PHE A 10 -14.60 4.53 -6.51
N VAL A 11 -15.94 4.65 -6.39
CA VAL A 11 -16.60 5.55 -5.42
C VAL A 11 -16.15 5.35 -3.96
N LYS A 12 -15.81 4.12 -3.57
CA LYS A 12 -15.29 3.81 -2.22
C LYS A 12 -13.80 4.11 -2.05
N SER A 13 -13.14 4.60 -3.08
CA SER A 13 -11.70 4.84 -3.10
C SER A 13 -11.42 6.34 -3.14
N PRO A 14 -10.43 6.86 -2.40
CA PRO A 14 -10.03 8.26 -2.54
C PRO A 14 -9.60 8.54 -3.98
N PHE A 15 -9.90 9.76 -4.46
CA PHE A 15 -9.56 10.21 -5.82
C PHE A 15 -10.19 9.34 -6.93
N ALA A 16 -11.49 9.01 -6.82
CA ALA A 16 -12.22 8.15 -7.74
C ALA A 16 -12.13 8.62 -9.20
N GLU A 17 -12.34 9.90 -9.46
CA GLU A 17 -12.28 10.49 -10.80
C GLU A 17 -10.89 10.40 -11.41
N TRP A 18 -9.85 10.72 -10.63
CA TRP A 18 -8.47 10.60 -11.06
C TRP A 18 -8.09 9.16 -11.41
N LYS A 19 -8.56 8.19 -10.63
CA LYS A 19 -8.35 6.76 -10.91
C LYS A 19 -9.09 6.33 -12.16
N ALA A 20 -10.33 6.77 -12.36
CA ALA A 20 -11.10 6.50 -13.54
C ALA A 20 -10.44 7.06 -14.80
N PHE A 21 -9.94 8.30 -14.73
CA PHE A 21 -9.19 8.94 -15.82
C PHE A 21 -7.95 8.12 -16.20
N ARG A 22 -7.08 7.80 -15.23
CA ARG A 22 -5.87 7.00 -15.46
C ARG A 22 -6.18 5.62 -16.03
N PHE A 23 -7.21 4.97 -15.49
CA PHE A 23 -7.63 3.64 -15.94
C PHE A 23 -8.14 3.68 -17.38
N ARG A 24 -8.93 4.68 -17.74
CA ARG A 24 -9.39 4.88 -19.12
C ARG A 24 -8.21 5.10 -20.07
N HIS A 25 -7.27 5.98 -19.72
CA HIS A 25 -6.08 6.24 -20.52
C HIS A 25 -5.24 4.97 -20.72
N LEU A 26 -5.06 4.18 -19.65
CA LEU A 26 -4.38 2.90 -19.71
C LEU A 26 -5.06 1.96 -20.73
N LEU A 27 -6.37 1.76 -20.59
CA LEU A 27 -7.13 0.88 -21.48
C LEU A 27 -7.09 1.35 -22.93
N THR A 28 -7.24 2.66 -23.17
CA THR A 28 -7.14 3.24 -24.52
C THR A 28 -5.77 2.94 -25.13
N HIS A 29 -4.69 3.22 -24.40
CA HIS A 29 -3.34 2.96 -24.90
C HIS A 29 -3.08 1.47 -25.16
N VAL A 30 -3.58 0.60 -24.27
CA VAL A 30 -3.46 -0.87 -24.45
C VAL A 30 -4.18 -1.30 -25.73
N PHE A 31 -5.42 -0.84 -25.91
CA PHE A 31 -6.19 -1.17 -27.11
C PHE A 31 -5.54 -0.64 -28.39
N GLU A 32 -5.11 0.61 -28.41
CA GLU A 32 -4.42 1.22 -29.57
C GLU A 32 -3.09 0.54 -29.92
N SER A 33 -2.38 0.01 -28.90
CA SER A 33 -1.09 -0.63 -29.10
C SER A 33 -1.16 -2.11 -29.47
N PHE A 34 -2.17 -2.81 -28.98
CA PHE A 34 -2.26 -4.27 -29.11
C PHE A 34 -3.52 -4.73 -29.86
N TYR A 35 -4.50 -3.83 -30.08
CA TYR A 35 -5.85 -4.11 -30.61
C TYR A 35 -6.65 -5.13 -29.78
N GLU A 36 -6.18 -5.40 -28.56
CA GLU A 36 -6.75 -6.34 -27.60
C GLU A 36 -6.57 -5.82 -26.18
N PHE A 37 -7.41 -6.28 -25.24
CA PHE A 37 -7.28 -5.94 -23.80
C PHE A 37 -6.53 -7.04 -23.04
N ASN A 38 -5.63 -7.75 -23.67
CA ASN A 38 -4.79 -8.76 -23.03
C ASN A 38 -3.29 -8.46 -23.24
N PHE A 39 -2.49 -9.07 -22.42
CA PHE A 39 -1.03 -8.94 -22.45
C PHE A 39 -0.33 -10.27 -22.75
N GLU A 40 -1.04 -11.28 -23.25
CA GLU A 40 -0.45 -12.59 -23.53
C GLU A 40 0.69 -12.51 -24.55
N SER A 41 0.62 -11.55 -25.45
CA SER A 41 1.70 -11.28 -26.39
C SER A 41 3.03 -10.91 -25.70
N LEU A 42 2.99 -10.37 -24.47
CA LEU A 42 4.19 -10.06 -23.68
C LEU A 42 4.93 -11.33 -23.24
N LEU A 43 4.21 -12.44 -22.99
CA LEU A 43 4.79 -13.71 -22.56
C LEU A 43 5.72 -14.33 -23.62
N ARG A 44 5.49 -13.99 -24.87
CA ARG A 44 6.29 -14.48 -26.01
C ARG A 44 7.49 -13.60 -26.35
N LYS A 45 7.67 -12.49 -25.63
CA LYS A 45 8.74 -11.52 -25.87
C LYS A 45 9.86 -11.66 -24.84
N SER A 46 11.03 -11.16 -25.17
CA SER A 46 12.12 -11.09 -24.22
C SER A 46 11.74 -10.17 -23.04
N ASN A 47 12.31 -10.43 -21.86
CA ASN A 47 12.07 -9.65 -20.66
C ASN A 47 12.34 -8.15 -20.83
N GLU A 48 13.40 -7.81 -21.57
CA GLU A 48 13.72 -6.42 -21.90
C GLU A 48 12.67 -5.78 -22.78
N HIS A 49 12.20 -6.51 -23.76
CA HIS A 49 11.18 -6.02 -24.70
C HIS A 49 9.84 -5.82 -23.98
N ALA A 50 9.41 -6.78 -23.16
CA ALA A 50 8.21 -6.66 -22.32
C ALA A 50 8.30 -5.46 -21.38
N ASN A 51 9.43 -5.27 -20.70
CA ASN A 51 9.66 -4.13 -19.81
C ASN A 51 9.63 -2.79 -20.57
N ARG A 52 10.17 -2.74 -21.78
CA ARG A 52 10.16 -1.54 -22.64
C ARG A 52 8.74 -1.20 -23.12
N LEU A 53 7.96 -2.21 -23.53
CA LEU A 53 6.56 -2.02 -23.93
C LEU A 53 5.71 -1.49 -22.77
N LEU A 54 5.79 -2.13 -21.60
CA LEU A 54 5.08 -1.66 -20.40
C LEU A 54 5.55 -0.26 -19.97
N GLY A 55 6.82 0.08 -20.18
CA GLY A 55 7.36 1.40 -19.89
C GLY A 55 6.85 2.53 -20.78
N ARG A 56 6.30 2.20 -21.94
CA ARG A 56 5.69 3.16 -22.87
C ARG A 56 4.23 3.46 -22.57
N ILE A 57 3.60 2.66 -21.70
CA ILE A 57 2.19 2.86 -21.32
C ILE A 57 2.11 4.10 -20.44
N PRO A 58 1.41 5.17 -20.86
CA PRO A 58 1.19 6.35 -20.04
C PRO A 58 0.46 5.95 -18.75
N GLU A 59 0.71 6.68 -17.69
CA GLU A 59 0.04 6.49 -16.39
C GLU A 59 0.31 5.14 -15.69
N LEU A 60 1.06 4.21 -16.30
CA LEU A 60 1.46 2.98 -15.63
C LEU A 60 2.60 3.27 -14.64
N SER A 61 2.28 3.19 -13.35
CA SER A 61 3.30 3.42 -12.31
C SER A 61 4.41 2.36 -12.37
N GLN A 62 5.62 2.74 -11.90
CA GLN A 62 6.74 1.79 -11.80
C GLN A 62 6.37 0.56 -10.96
N PHE A 63 5.59 0.77 -9.88
CA PHE A 63 5.07 -0.33 -9.07
C PHE A 63 4.20 -1.28 -9.92
N ALA A 64 3.21 -0.76 -10.64
CA ALA A 64 2.32 -1.57 -11.47
C ALA A 64 3.08 -2.31 -12.57
N ARG A 65 4.06 -1.65 -13.22
CA ARG A 65 4.94 -2.27 -14.21
C ARG A 65 5.72 -3.44 -13.60
N ASN A 66 6.38 -3.24 -12.47
CA ASN A 66 7.15 -4.29 -11.81
C ASN A 66 6.25 -5.43 -11.32
N TYR A 67 5.03 -5.11 -10.86
CA TYR A 67 4.03 -6.09 -10.45
C TYR A 67 3.61 -6.97 -11.63
N THR A 68 3.29 -6.38 -12.78
CA THR A 68 2.93 -7.11 -14.01
C THR A 68 4.10 -7.96 -14.51
N MET A 69 5.32 -7.40 -14.54
CA MET A 69 6.52 -8.15 -14.94
C MET A 69 6.78 -9.35 -14.04
N ARG A 70 6.51 -9.23 -12.74
CA ARG A 70 6.68 -10.32 -11.80
C ARG A 70 5.62 -11.40 -11.97
N HIS A 71 4.33 -11.01 -11.95
CA HIS A 71 3.22 -11.96 -11.87
C HIS A 71 2.78 -12.51 -13.22
N CYS A 72 2.92 -11.74 -14.29
CA CYS A 72 2.53 -12.16 -15.63
C CYS A 72 3.72 -12.71 -16.42
N VAL A 73 4.91 -12.11 -16.30
CA VAL A 73 6.10 -12.52 -17.08
C VAL A 73 7.02 -13.44 -16.28
N GLY A 74 6.88 -13.50 -14.95
CA GLY A 74 7.64 -14.40 -14.07
C GLY A 74 9.04 -13.94 -13.71
N ILE A 75 9.34 -12.65 -13.91
CA ILE A 75 10.66 -12.07 -13.59
C ILE A 75 10.79 -11.86 -12.09
N ASN A 76 11.98 -12.16 -11.56
CA ASN A 76 12.27 -11.91 -10.15
C ASN A 76 12.49 -10.40 -9.91
N LEU A 77 11.41 -9.69 -9.64
CA LEU A 77 11.39 -8.28 -9.26
C LEU A 77 10.65 -8.11 -7.92
N LEU A 78 11.02 -7.10 -7.16
CA LEU A 78 10.30 -6.68 -5.97
C LEU A 78 9.48 -5.42 -6.32
N PRO A 79 8.15 -5.51 -6.49
CA PRO A 79 7.31 -4.35 -6.74
C PRO A 79 7.16 -3.56 -5.44
N LEU A 80 7.90 -2.46 -5.33
CA LEU A 80 7.87 -1.54 -4.20
C LEU A 80 7.31 -0.18 -4.64
N ASP A 81 6.44 0.39 -3.82
CA ASP A 81 6.00 1.77 -3.93
C ASP A 81 6.71 2.67 -2.90
N ASN A 82 6.40 3.96 -2.90
CA ASN A 82 7.03 4.92 -1.99
C ASN A 82 6.73 4.62 -0.51
N ARG A 83 5.51 4.18 -0.17
CA ARG A 83 5.15 3.84 1.20
C ARG A 83 5.86 2.58 1.69
N MET A 84 5.95 1.57 0.82
CA MET A 84 6.71 0.34 1.11
C MET A 84 8.20 0.65 1.31
N ARG A 85 8.77 1.55 0.49
CA ARG A 85 10.16 2.02 0.66
C ARG A 85 10.34 2.69 2.03
N ASP A 86 9.43 3.57 2.42
CA ASP A 86 9.52 4.26 3.72
C ASP A 86 9.39 3.27 4.88
N ALA A 87 8.50 2.28 4.78
CA ALA A 87 8.38 1.21 5.76
C ALA A 87 9.66 0.35 5.84
N LEU A 88 10.29 0.06 4.70
CA LEU A 88 11.57 -0.66 4.66
C LEU A 88 12.70 0.16 5.28
N ALA A 89 12.75 1.47 5.05
CA ALA A 89 13.71 2.35 5.69
C ALA A 89 13.50 2.38 7.21
N TRP A 90 12.26 2.46 7.68
CA TRP A 90 11.90 2.38 9.10
C TRP A 90 12.28 1.03 9.73
N LEU A 91 12.21 -0.07 8.97
CA LEU A 91 12.72 -1.37 9.42
C LEU A 91 14.26 -1.48 9.40
N GLY A 92 14.97 -0.49 8.86
CA GLY A 92 16.42 -0.55 8.65
C GLY A 92 16.84 -1.43 7.47
N LEU A 93 15.89 -1.83 6.61
CA LEU A 93 16.13 -2.64 5.40
C LEU A 93 16.34 -1.78 4.14
N GLY A 94 16.40 -0.48 4.29
CA GLY A 94 16.62 0.49 3.23
C GLY A 94 17.11 1.80 3.80
N THR A 95 17.50 2.73 2.93
CA THR A 95 17.94 4.07 3.32
C THR A 95 16.82 5.08 3.04
N ALA A 96 16.54 5.94 3.99
CA ALA A 96 15.58 7.03 3.82
C ALA A 96 15.94 7.89 2.60
N GLY A 97 14.94 8.28 1.80
CA GLY A 97 15.14 9.13 0.61
C GLY A 97 15.63 8.39 -0.65
N GLN A 98 15.95 7.10 -0.59
CA GLN A 98 16.25 6.32 -1.80
C GLN A 98 15.00 6.16 -2.68
N THR A 99 15.21 5.85 -3.95
CA THR A 99 14.10 5.47 -4.84
C THR A 99 13.64 4.04 -4.55
N PRO A 100 12.35 3.71 -4.74
CA PRO A 100 11.85 2.33 -4.57
C PRO A 100 12.64 1.31 -5.41
N GLN A 101 13.13 1.72 -6.58
CA GLN A 101 13.92 0.88 -7.47
C GLN A 101 15.29 0.52 -6.89
N ARG A 102 15.98 1.48 -6.28
CA ARG A 102 17.27 1.24 -5.61
C ARG A 102 17.10 0.31 -4.41
N THR A 103 16.07 0.56 -3.59
CA THR A 103 15.72 -0.32 -2.46
C THR A 103 15.39 -1.73 -2.93
N ALA A 104 14.57 -1.88 -3.99
CA ALA A 104 14.25 -3.17 -4.57
C ALA A 104 15.49 -3.91 -5.09
N SER A 105 16.41 -3.20 -5.74
CA SER A 105 17.65 -3.78 -6.27
C SER A 105 18.57 -4.27 -5.15
N ALA A 106 18.71 -3.52 -4.06
CA ALA A 106 19.49 -3.92 -2.89
C ALA A 106 18.92 -5.17 -2.21
N LEU A 107 17.59 -5.27 -2.12
CA LEU A 107 16.92 -6.40 -1.47
C LEU A 107 16.81 -7.65 -2.36
N LYS A 108 16.97 -7.52 -3.67
CA LYS A 108 16.82 -8.62 -4.63
C LYS A 108 17.76 -9.79 -4.38
N SER A 109 18.97 -9.55 -3.86
CA SER A 109 19.95 -10.59 -3.50
C SER A 109 19.61 -11.27 -2.17
N ILE A 110 18.84 -10.63 -1.30
CA ILE A 110 18.53 -11.09 0.05
C ILE A 110 17.19 -11.85 0.06
N VAL A 111 16.20 -11.34 -0.66
CA VAL A 111 14.85 -11.93 -0.70
C VAL A 111 14.79 -13.02 -1.77
N ARG A 112 14.55 -14.25 -1.35
CA ARG A 112 14.41 -15.39 -2.27
C ARG A 112 13.19 -15.23 -3.17
N LYS A 113 13.28 -15.75 -4.41
CA LYS A 113 12.20 -15.62 -5.41
C LYS A 113 10.86 -16.16 -4.91
N ASN A 114 10.86 -17.30 -4.23
CA ASN A 114 9.66 -17.94 -3.69
C ASN A 114 9.06 -17.22 -2.47
N GLU A 115 9.84 -16.40 -1.78
CA GLU A 115 9.40 -15.65 -0.60
C GLU A 115 9.01 -14.21 -0.93
N ALA A 116 9.35 -13.72 -2.12
CA ALA A 116 9.21 -12.33 -2.47
C ALA A 116 7.75 -11.84 -2.50
N ASP A 117 6.78 -12.70 -2.85
CA ASP A 117 5.36 -12.32 -2.81
C ASP A 117 4.87 -12.14 -1.38
N ARG A 118 5.24 -13.05 -0.50
CA ARG A 118 4.95 -12.96 0.94
C ARG A 118 5.63 -11.73 1.54
N PHE A 119 6.89 -11.52 1.22
CA PHE A 119 7.65 -10.34 1.67
C PHE A 119 6.99 -9.04 1.24
N CYS A 120 6.74 -8.86 -0.05
CA CYS A 120 6.07 -7.66 -0.56
C CYS A 120 4.67 -7.47 0.02
N GLY A 121 3.91 -8.56 0.22
CA GLY A 121 2.60 -8.54 0.86
C GLY A 121 2.67 -8.03 2.30
N LEU A 122 3.58 -8.57 3.11
CA LEU A 122 3.78 -8.14 4.50
C LEU A 122 4.24 -6.67 4.59
N ILE A 123 5.21 -6.27 3.77
CA ILE A 123 5.67 -4.87 3.73
C ILE A 123 4.55 -3.94 3.30
N ARG A 124 3.71 -4.34 2.35
CA ARG A 124 2.56 -3.55 1.92
C ARG A 124 1.51 -3.41 3.02
N CYS A 125 1.22 -4.48 3.77
CA CYS A 125 0.33 -4.41 4.92
C CYS A 125 0.87 -3.46 5.98
N LEU A 126 2.14 -3.58 6.33
CA LEU A 126 2.81 -2.70 7.29
C LEU A 126 2.82 -1.24 6.83
N ALA A 127 3.17 -0.98 5.57
CA ALA A 127 3.21 0.36 4.97
C ALA A 127 1.84 1.07 4.93
N ASN A 128 0.75 0.32 5.02
CA ASN A 128 -0.61 0.85 5.09
C ASN A 128 -1.20 0.82 6.51
N ASP A 129 -0.41 0.43 7.51
CA ASP A 129 -0.86 0.51 8.91
C ASP A 129 -0.99 1.98 9.34
N PRO A 130 -2.15 2.41 9.88
CA PRO A 130 -2.38 3.81 10.24
C PRO A 130 -1.43 4.34 11.31
N LEU A 131 -0.89 3.47 12.17
CA LEU A 131 0.08 3.90 13.19
C LEU A 131 1.45 4.10 12.58
N LEU A 132 1.91 3.17 11.73
CA LEU A 132 3.18 3.36 11.05
C LEU A 132 3.14 4.60 10.15
N ILE A 133 2.03 4.85 9.45
CA ILE A 133 1.88 6.07 8.64
C ILE A 133 2.12 7.33 9.47
N ARG A 134 1.56 7.40 10.69
CA ARG A 134 1.76 8.55 11.58
C ARG A 134 3.21 8.68 12.06
N VAL A 135 3.86 7.57 12.38
CA VAL A 135 5.28 7.55 12.75
C VAL A 135 6.13 8.05 11.61
N LEU A 136 5.89 7.54 10.41
CA LEU A 136 6.63 7.95 9.20
C LEU A 136 6.38 9.41 8.82
N ASP A 137 5.16 9.91 8.99
CA ASP A 137 4.86 11.32 8.72
C ASP A 137 5.55 12.24 9.73
N PHE A 138 5.60 11.86 11.01
CA PHE A 138 6.35 12.56 12.03
C PHE A 138 7.86 12.57 11.73
N GLU A 139 8.45 11.40 11.42
CA GLU A 139 9.89 11.30 11.09
C GLU A 139 10.29 12.05 9.81
N LYS A 140 9.35 12.31 8.89
CA LYS A 140 9.63 13.13 7.70
C LYS A 140 9.83 14.61 8.00
N GLU A 141 9.29 15.08 9.11
CA GLU A 141 9.44 16.46 9.57
C GLU A 141 10.76 16.69 10.33
N GLU A 142 11.44 15.60 10.73
CA GLU A 142 12.74 15.67 11.40
C GLU A 142 13.89 15.88 10.38
N ASP A 143 14.86 16.73 10.76
CA ASP A 143 16.08 16.97 9.98
C ASP A 143 17.30 16.94 10.92
N PRO A 144 18.22 15.98 10.77
CA PRO A 144 18.21 14.86 9.81
C PRO A 144 17.18 13.77 10.16
N ARG A 145 16.66 13.11 9.12
CA ARG A 145 15.75 11.99 9.33
C ARG A 145 16.42 10.85 10.12
N PRO A 146 15.70 10.22 11.04
CA PRO A 146 16.26 9.13 11.83
C PRO A 146 16.69 7.96 10.95
N VAL A 147 17.88 7.43 11.25
CA VAL A 147 18.40 6.22 10.60
C VAL A 147 18.13 5.04 11.52
N HIS A 148 17.39 4.08 11.03
CA HIS A 148 17.02 2.89 11.79
C HIS A 148 17.94 1.71 11.47
N GLU A 149 18.29 0.93 12.51
CA GLU A 149 19.02 -0.31 12.35
C GLU A 149 18.08 -1.52 12.27
N VAL A 150 18.47 -2.53 11.51
CA VAL A 150 17.72 -3.79 11.38
C VAL A 150 17.62 -4.52 12.72
N THR A 151 18.64 -4.44 13.55
CA THR A 151 18.73 -5.11 14.85
C THR A 151 17.59 -4.74 15.79
N THR A 152 17.12 -3.50 15.74
CA THR A 152 16.02 -2.98 16.58
C THR A 152 14.65 -3.05 15.89
N ALA A 153 14.57 -3.63 14.68
CA ALA A 153 13.31 -3.69 13.91
C ALA A 153 12.21 -4.48 14.63
N VAL A 154 12.56 -5.60 15.26
CA VAL A 154 11.59 -6.45 15.98
C VAL A 154 11.02 -5.71 17.18
N GLU A 155 11.85 -5.06 17.97
CA GLU A 155 11.42 -4.26 19.12
C GLU A 155 10.48 -3.12 18.70
N ARG A 156 10.81 -2.39 17.64
CA ARG A 156 9.94 -1.34 17.09
C ARG A 156 8.59 -1.88 16.61
N LEU A 157 8.57 -3.05 15.99
CA LEU A 157 7.33 -3.71 15.59
C LEU A 157 6.49 -4.11 16.81
N GLU A 158 7.10 -4.66 17.84
CA GLU A 158 6.41 -5.04 19.09
C GLU A 158 5.78 -3.83 19.76
N ILE A 159 6.51 -2.71 19.85
CA ILE A 159 5.99 -1.44 20.37
C ILE A 159 4.78 -0.98 19.55
N LEU A 160 4.91 -0.95 18.21
CA LEU A 160 3.85 -0.52 17.29
C LEU A 160 2.57 -1.36 17.48
N PHE A 161 2.69 -2.69 17.53
CA PHE A 161 1.56 -3.60 17.68
C PHE A 161 0.97 -3.57 19.10
N THR A 162 1.77 -3.39 20.13
CA THR A 162 1.30 -3.24 21.53
C THR A 162 0.48 -1.96 21.69
N GLU A 163 0.91 -0.87 21.10
CA GLU A 163 0.14 0.38 21.09
C GLU A 163 -1.17 0.24 20.32
N THR A 164 -1.17 -0.48 19.19
CA THR A 164 -2.40 -0.79 18.44
C THR A 164 -3.40 -1.56 19.28
N ALA A 165 -2.95 -2.59 20.00
CA ALA A 165 -3.79 -3.38 20.88
C ALA A 165 -4.35 -2.55 22.05
N ARG A 166 -3.53 -1.66 22.65
CA ARG A 166 -3.97 -0.74 23.71
C ARG A 166 -5.04 0.24 23.23
N ARG A 167 -4.87 0.81 22.03
CA ARG A 167 -5.85 1.76 21.44
C ARG A 167 -7.18 1.09 21.12
N LYS A 168 -7.15 -0.12 20.53
CA LYS A 168 -8.37 -0.90 20.27
C LYS A 168 -9.12 -1.22 21.57
N ARG A 169 -8.42 -1.61 22.65
CA ARG A 169 -9.03 -1.86 23.97
C ARG A 169 -9.66 -0.59 24.57
N LYS A 170 -9.03 0.59 24.43
CA LYS A 170 -9.59 1.85 24.91
C LYS A 170 -10.84 2.28 24.13
N SER A 171 -10.86 2.09 22.80
CA SER A 171 -12.02 2.44 21.96
C SER A 171 -13.23 1.53 22.25
N THR A 172 -13.02 0.24 22.48
CA THR A 172 -14.09 -0.70 22.84
C THR A 172 -14.60 -0.50 24.28
N ALA A 173 -13.74 -0.09 25.21
CA ALA A 173 -14.14 0.23 26.58
C ALA A 173 -14.93 1.54 26.63
N GLY A 174 -14.54 2.57 25.87
CA GLY A 174 -15.25 3.85 25.78
C GLY A 174 -16.65 3.72 25.16
N GLY A 175 -16.82 2.85 24.17
CA GLY A 175 -18.12 2.57 23.53
C GLY A 175 -19.10 1.87 24.48
N LYS A 176 -18.63 0.94 25.31
CA LYS A 176 -19.47 0.25 26.33
C LYS A 176 -19.93 1.17 27.48
N THR A 177 -19.11 2.12 27.90
CA THR A 177 -19.47 3.12 28.93
C THR A 177 -20.44 4.18 28.41
N ALA A 178 -20.35 4.59 27.16
CA ALA A 178 -21.29 5.53 26.57
C ALA A 178 -22.67 4.90 26.36
N ALA A 179 -22.74 3.66 25.87
CA ALA A 179 -24.01 2.93 25.71
C ALA A 179 -24.71 2.66 27.06
N LYS A 180 -23.94 2.37 28.11
CA LYS A 180 -24.47 2.16 29.48
C LYS A 180 -25.00 3.44 30.14
N LYS A 181 -24.39 4.61 29.81
CA LYS A 181 -24.88 5.93 30.27
C LYS A 181 -26.15 6.37 29.60
N THR A 182 -26.29 6.11 28.27
CA THR A 182 -27.53 6.43 27.54
C THR A 182 -28.69 5.53 27.95
N ALA A 183 -28.46 4.22 28.13
CA ALA A 183 -29.50 3.31 28.61
C ALA A 183 -29.99 3.69 30.06
N LYS A 184 -29.08 4.07 30.96
CA LYS A 184 -29.44 4.50 32.33
C LYS A 184 -30.18 5.84 32.36
N LYS A 185 -29.93 6.73 31.38
CA LYS A 185 -30.62 8.02 31.24
C LYS A 185 -32.03 7.85 30.65
N ALA A 186 -32.22 6.88 29.77
CA ALA A 186 -33.53 6.53 29.20
C ALA A 186 -34.43 5.86 30.24
N ALA A 187 -33.89 4.91 31.00
CA ALA A 187 -34.63 4.25 32.12
C ALA A 187 -35.09 5.25 33.19
N LYS A 188 -34.22 6.22 33.56
CA LYS A 188 -34.54 7.23 34.57
C LYS A 188 -35.57 8.27 34.10
N LYS A 189 -35.76 8.41 32.77
CA LYS A 189 -36.79 9.30 32.16
C LYS A 189 -38.16 8.62 32.06
N ALA A 190 -38.19 7.28 31.97
CA ALA A 190 -39.41 6.48 31.95
C ALA A 190 -40.07 6.39 33.34
N THR A 191 -39.28 6.23 34.41
CA THR A 191 -39.77 6.16 35.80
C THR A 191 -40.23 7.52 36.36
N LYS A 192 -39.99 8.63 35.67
CA LYS A 192 -40.41 9.97 36.14
C LYS A 192 -41.71 10.45 35.46
N LYS A 193 -42.30 9.63 34.58
CA LYS A 193 -43.51 9.92 33.79
C LYS A 193 -44.67 8.97 34.14
N ALA A 194 -44.48 8.07 35.06
CA ALA A 194 -45.49 7.27 35.75
C ALA A 194 -45.69 7.85 37.16
#